data_dfda79f3ccdfadd313c443149fac9b3b
#
_entry.id   dfda79f3ccdfadd313c443149fac9b3b
#
_cell.length_a   1.000
_cell.length_b   1.000
_cell.length_c   1.000
_cell.angle_alpha   90.00
_cell.angle_beta   90.00
_cell.angle_gamma   90.00
#
_symmetry.space_group_name_H-M   'P 1'
#
loop_
_entity.id
_entity.type
_entity.pdbx_description
1 polymer ?
#
loop_
_entity_poly.entity_id
_entity_poly.type
_entity_poly.pdbx_seq_one_letter_code
_entity_poly.pdbx_strand_id
1 'polypeptide(L)'
;TATLVGEKAVAKEELKAAAEDAKKAIDANANLPESEKTALKLAIDAEVAATNLEIDNAKTAEEIDAATLIGEKAVAKEEVKAAAEDALRAIDENANLTDDEKAKAKADVYVELSKAEKAIDKATTADAIDNATLVGEKAFAKEELEAAADDAKAAIDANDNLTPEEKAAAKDAVDAEVAKANDAIDAATKADEVDAATLAGEKAVAKEEVKAAAEDAKKAIDANDNLTDAEKQAAKDAVDAEVAKANEAIDAATKADEVETATL
;
A
#
# COMPACT_ATOMS: atom_id res chain seq x y z
N THR A 1 12.53 39.52 20.90
CA THR A 1 12.76 39.32 22.34
C THR A 1 11.72 38.37 22.92
N ALA A 2 10.69 38.79 23.71
CA ALA A 2 9.68 37.87 24.23
C ALA A 2 8.81 37.25 23.07
N THR A 3 8.50 38.02 22.04
CA THR A 3 7.76 37.58 20.84
C THR A 3 8.50 36.46 20.11
N LEU A 4 9.82 36.66 19.87
CA LEU A 4 10.63 35.66 19.16
C LEU A 4 10.75 34.32 19.95
N VAL A 5 10.76 34.38 21.30
CA VAL A 5 10.74 33.16 22.12
C VAL A 5 9.42 32.42 21.98
N GLY A 6 8.30 33.17 21.90
CA GLY A 6 6.98 32.58 21.66
C GLY A 6 6.87 31.95 20.25
N GLU A 7 7.35 32.64 19.23
CA GLU A 7 7.38 32.13 17.84
C GLU A 7 8.19 30.83 17.72
N LYS A 8 9.37 30.76 18.33
CA LYS A 8 10.17 29.53 18.39
C LYS A 8 9.46 28.37 19.08
N ALA A 9 8.72 28.66 20.15
CA ALA A 9 7.98 27.63 20.87
C ALA A 9 6.82 27.08 20.00
N VAL A 10 6.09 27.97 19.29
CA VAL A 10 5.04 27.56 18.37
C VAL A 10 5.59 26.71 17.24
N ALA A 11 6.64 27.16 16.57
CA ALA A 11 7.29 26.45 15.47
C ALA A 11 7.75 25.03 15.87
N LYS A 12 8.29 24.86 17.08
CA LYS A 12 8.68 23.54 17.58
C LYS A 12 7.49 22.63 17.88
N GLU A 13 6.37 23.16 18.34
CA GLU A 13 5.14 22.37 18.52
C GLU A 13 4.50 21.98 17.17
N GLU A 14 4.55 22.86 16.15
CA GLU A 14 4.11 22.55 14.77
C GLU A 14 4.94 21.41 14.18
N LEU A 15 6.27 21.52 14.21
CA LEU A 15 7.17 20.47 13.75
C LEU A 15 6.97 19.14 14.50
N LYS A 16 6.74 19.22 15.81
CA LYS A 16 6.46 18.04 16.62
C LYS A 16 5.15 17.39 16.21
N ALA A 17 4.10 18.17 15.93
CA ALA A 17 2.82 17.65 15.48
C ALA A 17 2.97 16.92 14.13
N ALA A 18 3.65 17.53 13.15
CA ALA A 18 3.96 16.89 11.87
C ALA A 18 4.73 15.56 12.07
N ALA A 19 5.75 15.55 12.94
CA ALA A 19 6.51 14.34 13.24
C ALA A 19 5.67 13.23 13.91
N GLU A 20 4.74 13.60 14.79
CA GLU A 20 3.82 12.63 15.42
C GLU A 20 2.85 12.04 14.41
N ASP A 21 2.36 12.83 13.45
CA ASP A 21 1.47 12.35 12.40
C ASP A 21 2.21 11.44 11.41
N ALA A 22 3.40 11.80 10.94
CA ALA A 22 4.27 10.95 10.13
C ALA A 22 4.60 9.60 10.82
N LYS A 23 4.89 9.63 12.14
CA LYS A 23 5.13 8.39 12.90
C LYS A 23 3.89 7.50 12.99
N LYS A 24 2.69 8.08 13.08
CA LYS A 24 1.43 7.30 13.04
C LYS A 24 1.22 6.67 11.67
N ALA A 25 1.49 7.41 10.58
CA ALA A 25 1.44 6.85 9.23
C ALA A 25 2.43 5.68 9.09
N ILE A 26 3.68 5.81 9.56
CA ILE A 26 4.65 4.72 9.58
C ILE A 26 4.14 3.50 10.39
N ASP A 27 3.50 3.74 11.53
CA ASP A 27 2.94 2.63 12.34
C ASP A 27 1.78 1.93 11.63
N ALA A 28 1.04 2.62 10.78
CA ALA A 28 -0.06 2.08 9.98
C ALA A 28 0.42 1.22 8.81
N ASN A 29 1.62 1.45 8.25
CA ASN A 29 2.18 0.66 7.15
C ASN A 29 2.28 -0.82 7.54
N ALA A 30 1.35 -1.64 7.05
CA ALA A 30 1.11 -2.99 7.55
C ALA A 30 2.20 -3.98 7.13
N ASN A 31 2.83 -3.77 5.97
CA ASN A 31 3.84 -4.67 5.41
C ASN A 31 5.26 -4.40 5.96
N LEU A 32 5.48 -3.26 6.64
CA LEU A 32 6.77 -2.96 7.26
C LEU A 32 6.98 -3.71 8.58
N PRO A 33 8.13 -4.36 8.79
CA PRO A 33 8.47 -4.97 10.07
C PRO A 33 8.77 -3.90 11.12
N GLU A 34 8.52 -4.21 12.38
CA GLU A 34 8.71 -3.30 13.52
C GLU A 34 10.12 -2.72 13.64
N SER A 35 11.15 -3.46 13.18
CA SER A 35 12.53 -2.97 13.15
C SER A 35 12.72 -1.82 12.16
N GLU A 36 12.07 -1.88 11.00
CA GLU A 36 12.12 -0.84 9.97
C GLU A 36 11.29 0.37 10.39
N LYS A 37 10.06 0.16 10.89
CA LYS A 37 9.24 1.23 11.50
C LYS A 37 10.02 1.97 12.57
N THR A 38 10.73 1.25 13.43
CA THR A 38 11.56 1.85 14.48
C THR A 38 12.71 2.70 13.89
N ALA A 39 13.38 2.21 12.84
CA ALA A 39 14.48 2.95 12.21
C ALA A 39 13.98 4.24 11.53
N LEU A 40 12.85 4.18 10.83
CA LEU A 40 12.22 5.34 10.18
C LEU A 40 11.76 6.39 11.22
N LYS A 41 11.13 5.94 12.30
CA LYS A 41 10.73 6.85 13.40
C LYS A 41 11.94 7.51 14.07
N LEU A 42 13.08 6.81 14.20
CA LEU A 42 14.32 7.41 14.70
C LEU A 42 14.92 8.42 13.71
N ALA A 43 14.79 8.20 12.40
CA ALA A 43 15.19 9.18 11.39
C ALA A 43 14.37 10.47 11.53
N ILE A 44 13.04 10.36 11.67
CA ILE A 44 12.18 11.52 11.96
C ILE A 44 12.63 12.26 13.23
N ASP A 45 12.93 11.54 14.34
CA ASP A 45 13.40 12.16 15.57
C ASP A 45 14.72 12.93 15.38
N ALA A 46 15.61 12.41 14.53
CA ALA A 46 16.87 13.08 14.21
C ALA A 46 16.63 14.38 13.40
N GLU A 47 15.73 14.36 12.42
CA GLU A 47 15.35 15.56 11.65
C GLU A 47 14.71 16.63 12.54
N VAL A 48 13.80 16.23 13.43
CA VAL A 48 13.18 17.13 14.44
C VAL A 48 14.24 17.74 15.35
N ALA A 49 15.19 16.95 15.83
CA ALA A 49 16.27 17.44 16.69
C ALA A 49 17.17 18.44 15.96
N ALA A 50 17.55 18.17 14.71
CA ALA A 50 18.35 19.06 13.88
C ALA A 50 17.62 20.38 13.60
N THR A 51 16.35 20.32 13.21
CA THR A 51 15.52 21.50 12.93
C THR A 51 15.29 22.34 14.19
N ASN A 52 15.08 21.71 15.35
CA ASN A 52 14.95 22.43 16.62
C ASN A 52 16.20 23.25 16.97
N LEU A 53 17.40 22.78 16.61
CA LEU A 53 18.63 23.54 16.78
C LEU A 53 18.67 24.75 15.83
N GLU A 54 18.19 24.62 14.59
CA GLU A 54 18.10 25.72 13.64
C GLU A 54 17.09 26.77 14.10
N ILE A 55 15.92 26.36 14.57
CA ILE A 55 14.90 27.24 15.19
C ILE A 55 15.51 27.96 16.40
N ASP A 56 16.27 27.27 17.27
CA ASP A 56 16.91 27.88 18.44
C ASP A 56 17.95 28.96 18.05
N ASN A 57 18.63 28.76 16.95
CA ASN A 57 19.66 29.69 16.45
C ASN A 57 19.08 30.85 15.63
N ALA A 58 17.83 30.75 15.15
CA ALA A 58 17.17 31.78 14.36
C ALA A 58 17.06 33.12 15.13
N LYS A 59 17.21 34.22 14.41
CA LYS A 59 17.24 35.58 14.97
C LYS A 59 16.04 36.42 14.53
N THR A 60 15.30 35.97 13.52
CA THR A 60 14.09 36.63 13.01
C THR A 60 12.95 35.63 12.83
N ALA A 61 11.72 36.10 12.71
CA ALA A 61 10.55 35.27 12.42
C ALA A 61 10.71 34.54 11.08
N GLU A 62 11.19 35.22 10.05
CA GLU A 62 11.41 34.62 8.74
C GLU A 62 12.44 33.47 8.77
N GLU A 63 13.47 33.57 9.64
CA GLU A 63 14.43 32.46 9.85
C GLU A 63 13.76 31.27 10.58
N ILE A 64 12.86 31.53 11.50
CA ILE A 64 12.09 30.48 12.19
C ILE A 64 11.16 29.77 11.19
N ASP A 65 10.37 30.53 10.42
CA ASP A 65 9.45 29.98 9.44
C ASP A 65 10.20 29.13 8.38
N ALA A 66 11.34 29.62 7.91
CA ALA A 66 12.17 28.90 6.96
C ALA A 66 12.73 27.59 7.53
N ALA A 67 13.22 27.61 8.78
CA ALA A 67 13.72 26.40 9.45
C ALA A 67 12.58 25.38 9.68
N THR A 68 11.43 25.83 10.12
CA THR A 68 10.24 24.98 10.35
C THR A 68 9.81 24.29 9.06
N LEU A 69 9.67 25.04 7.98
CA LEU A 69 9.30 24.49 6.67
C LEU A 69 10.32 23.46 6.15
N ILE A 70 11.61 23.67 6.39
CA ILE A 70 12.66 22.70 6.03
C ILE A 70 12.49 21.42 6.85
N GLY A 71 12.24 21.53 8.15
CA GLY A 71 12.03 20.38 9.01
C GLY A 71 10.77 19.59 8.68
N GLU A 72 9.65 20.25 8.40
CA GLU A 72 8.40 19.63 7.96
C GLU A 72 8.61 18.84 6.64
N LYS A 73 9.36 19.40 5.68
CA LYS A 73 9.73 18.70 4.45
C LYS A 73 10.60 17.48 4.70
N ALA A 74 11.54 17.55 5.62
CA ALA A 74 12.39 16.42 5.97
C ALA A 74 11.55 15.28 6.60
N VAL A 75 10.67 15.62 7.53
CA VAL A 75 9.72 14.66 8.14
C VAL A 75 8.83 14.01 7.08
N ALA A 76 8.21 14.80 6.21
CA ALA A 76 7.34 14.31 5.14
C ALA A 76 8.06 13.38 4.15
N LYS A 77 9.35 13.63 3.88
CA LYS A 77 10.16 12.72 3.04
C LYS A 77 10.41 11.37 3.70
N GLU A 78 10.63 11.31 5.01
CA GLU A 78 10.73 10.03 5.72
C GLU A 78 9.40 9.27 5.72
N GLU A 79 8.27 9.99 5.79
CA GLU A 79 6.93 9.41 5.69
C GLU A 79 6.67 8.79 4.32
N VAL A 80 6.82 9.54 3.22
CA VAL A 80 6.63 8.98 1.85
C VAL A 80 7.61 7.88 1.54
N LYS A 81 8.82 7.91 2.09
CA LYS A 81 9.80 6.83 1.97
C LYS A 81 9.29 5.56 2.66
N ALA A 82 8.71 5.69 3.86
CA ALA A 82 8.13 4.56 4.58
C ALA A 82 6.97 3.93 3.79
N ALA A 83 6.07 4.73 3.25
CA ALA A 83 4.97 4.24 2.42
C ALA A 83 5.48 3.56 1.13
N ALA A 84 6.52 4.10 0.50
CA ALA A 84 7.16 3.45 -0.64
C ALA A 84 7.82 2.12 -0.27
N GLU A 85 8.50 2.03 0.88
CA GLU A 85 9.10 0.78 1.38
C GLU A 85 8.03 -0.27 1.72
N ASP A 86 6.86 0.13 2.22
CA ASP A 86 5.71 -0.74 2.45
C ASP A 86 5.20 -1.35 1.14
N ALA A 87 4.93 -0.53 0.14
CA ALA A 87 4.51 -0.97 -1.20
C ALA A 87 5.56 -1.88 -1.89
N LEU A 88 6.85 -1.55 -1.78
CA LEU A 88 7.93 -2.39 -2.32
C LEU A 88 7.94 -3.78 -1.70
N ARG A 89 7.62 -3.87 -0.42
CA ARG A 89 7.55 -5.13 0.31
C ARG A 89 6.31 -5.94 -0.10
N ALA A 90 5.14 -5.32 -0.19
CA ALA A 90 3.94 -5.96 -0.71
C ALA A 90 4.16 -6.52 -2.13
N ILE A 91 4.83 -5.79 -3.01
CA ILE A 91 5.20 -6.28 -4.35
C ILE A 91 6.10 -7.52 -4.28
N ASP A 92 7.02 -7.60 -3.32
CA ASP A 92 7.88 -8.78 -3.17
C ASP A 92 7.11 -10.03 -2.72
N GLU A 93 5.99 -9.89 -2.02
CA GLU A 93 5.15 -11.00 -1.54
C GLU A 93 4.32 -11.65 -2.67
N ASN A 94 4.05 -10.96 -3.79
CA ASN A 94 3.28 -11.52 -4.91
C ASN A 94 3.94 -12.79 -5.48
N ALA A 95 3.33 -13.96 -5.30
CA ALA A 95 3.96 -15.26 -5.56
C ALA A 95 3.98 -15.66 -7.04
N ASN A 96 3.01 -15.18 -7.83
CA ASN A 96 2.86 -15.52 -9.25
C ASN A 96 3.62 -14.57 -10.19
N LEU A 97 4.14 -13.45 -9.68
CA LEU A 97 4.96 -12.53 -10.46
C LEU A 97 6.40 -13.04 -10.61
N THR A 98 6.93 -12.93 -11.81
CA THR A 98 8.35 -13.17 -12.09
C THR A 98 9.24 -12.08 -11.48
N ASP A 99 10.53 -12.37 -11.30
CA ASP A 99 11.51 -11.39 -10.82
C ASP A 99 11.57 -10.12 -11.70
N ASP A 100 11.39 -10.26 -13.03
CA ASP A 100 11.38 -9.13 -13.96
C ASP A 100 10.12 -8.26 -13.78
N GLU A 101 8.95 -8.87 -13.55
CA GLU A 101 7.69 -8.15 -13.28
C GLU A 101 7.75 -7.41 -11.95
N LYS A 102 8.22 -8.08 -10.87
CA LYS A 102 8.48 -7.43 -9.58
C LYS A 102 9.48 -6.28 -9.71
N ALA A 103 10.56 -6.47 -10.47
CA ALA A 103 11.55 -5.41 -10.68
C ALA A 103 10.94 -4.20 -11.40
N LYS A 104 10.05 -4.43 -12.38
CA LYS A 104 9.32 -3.36 -13.07
C LYS A 104 8.39 -2.62 -12.11
N ALA A 105 7.52 -3.32 -11.40
CA ALA A 105 6.59 -2.71 -10.44
C ALA A 105 7.34 -1.89 -9.37
N LYS A 106 8.44 -2.42 -8.83
CA LYS A 106 9.29 -1.69 -7.89
C LYS A 106 9.95 -0.45 -8.53
N ALA A 107 10.33 -0.50 -9.80
CA ALA A 107 10.86 0.67 -10.50
C ALA A 107 9.81 1.78 -10.64
N ASP A 108 8.54 1.43 -10.85
CA ASP A 108 7.44 2.38 -10.93
C ASP A 108 7.20 3.04 -9.55
N VAL A 109 7.25 2.31 -8.43
CA VAL A 109 7.24 2.87 -7.06
C VAL A 109 8.39 3.87 -6.84
N TYR A 110 9.63 3.57 -7.29
CA TYR A 110 10.74 4.51 -7.16
C TYR A 110 10.55 5.78 -8.01
N VAL A 111 9.90 5.68 -9.16
CA VAL A 111 9.53 6.85 -9.98
C VAL A 111 8.54 7.73 -9.23
N GLU A 112 7.51 7.14 -8.63
CA GLU A 112 6.52 7.89 -7.84
C GLU A 112 7.16 8.51 -6.58
N LEU A 113 8.06 7.80 -5.87
CA LEU A 113 8.82 8.35 -4.74
C LEU A 113 9.61 9.60 -5.16
N SER A 114 10.31 9.54 -6.29
CA SER A 114 11.05 10.70 -6.81
C SER A 114 10.13 11.87 -7.17
N LYS A 115 8.88 11.61 -7.61
CA LYS A 115 7.88 12.65 -7.88
C LYS A 115 7.37 13.27 -6.58
N ALA A 116 7.04 12.44 -5.58
CA ALA A 116 6.57 12.89 -4.27
C ALA A 116 7.63 13.77 -3.56
N GLU A 117 8.88 13.32 -3.49
CA GLU A 117 9.98 14.09 -2.90
C GLU A 117 10.17 15.46 -3.59
N LYS A 118 10.10 15.49 -4.93
CA LYS A 118 10.19 16.74 -5.69
C LYS A 118 8.99 17.67 -5.46
N ALA A 119 7.80 17.11 -5.22
CA ALA A 119 6.62 17.89 -4.88
C ALA A 119 6.74 18.49 -3.48
N ILE A 120 7.20 17.71 -2.49
CA ILE A 120 7.52 18.16 -1.14
C ILE A 120 8.59 19.27 -1.18
N ASP A 121 9.65 19.10 -1.97
CA ASP A 121 10.71 20.13 -2.10
C ASP A 121 10.17 21.46 -2.62
N LYS A 122 9.20 21.43 -3.54
CA LYS A 122 8.57 22.63 -4.12
C LYS A 122 7.50 23.26 -3.23
N ALA A 123 6.99 22.53 -2.24
CA ALA A 123 5.98 23.06 -1.32
C ALA A 123 6.51 24.30 -0.59
N THR A 124 5.64 25.26 -0.34
CA THR A 124 5.97 26.53 0.34
C THR A 124 5.16 26.73 1.61
N THR A 125 4.29 25.80 1.96
CA THR A 125 3.47 25.79 3.18
C THR A 125 3.32 24.39 3.69
N ALA A 126 2.98 24.22 4.97
CA ALA A 126 2.65 22.92 5.59
C ALA A 126 1.53 22.20 4.82
N ASP A 127 0.41 22.87 4.54
CA ASP A 127 -0.71 22.27 3.75
C ASP A 127 -0.26 21.74 2.38
N ALA A 128 0.70 22.41 1.74
CA ALA A 128 1.24 21.96 0.46
C ALA A 128 2.18 20.75 0.61
N ILE A 129 2.87 20.64 1.75
CA ILE A 129 3.67 19.46 2.11
C ILE A 129 2.74 18.27 2.34
N ASP A 130 1.73 18.43 3.19
CA ASP A 130 0.75 17.37 3.53
C ASP A 130 0.04 16.85 2.28
N ASN A 131 -0.38 17.77 1.39
CA ASN A 131 -1.00 17.38 0.14
C ASN A 131 -0.03 16.62 -0.79
N ALA A 132 1.24 17.02 -0.86
CA ALA A 132 2.24 16.34 -1.67
C ALA A 132 2.57 14.94 -1.12
N THR A 133 2.60 14.79 0.21
CA THR A 133 2.77 13.52 0.93
C THR A 133 1.63 12.57 0.61
N LEU A 134 0.38 12.99 0.82
CA LEU A 134 -0.81 12.19 0.54
C LEU A 134 -0.92 11.77 -0.94
N VAL A 135 -0.55 12.66 -1.87
CA VAL A 135 -0.50 12.32 -3.31
C VAL A 135 0.54 11.23 -3.59
N GLY A 136 1.69 11.28 -2.91
CA GLY A 136 2.72 10.23 -3.01
C GLY A 136 2.21 8.89 -2.49
N GLU A 137 1.63 8.86 -1.30
CA GLU A 137 1.06 7.66 -0.68
C GLU A 137 0.00 7.00 -1.57
N LYS A 138 -0.92 7.80 -2.12
CA LYS A 138 -1.91 7.30 -3.10
C LYS A 138 -1.27 6.70 -4.35
N ALA A 139 -0.17 7.26 -4.81
CA ALA A 139 0.53 6.73 -5.97
C ALA A 139 1.16 5.36 -5.65
N PHE A 140 1.83 5.22 -4.51
CA PHE A 140 2.41 3.93 -4.08
C PHE A 140 1.34 2.85 -3.90
N ALA A 141 0.24 3.19 -3.24
CA ALA A 141 -0.90 2.31 -3.05
C ALA A 141 -1.48 1.78 -4.36
N LYS A 142 -1.50 2.60 -5.40
CA LYS A 142 -1.95 2.18 -6.74
C LYS A 142 -0.96 1.25 -7.43
N GLU A 143 0.36 1.49 -7.30
CA GLU A 143 1.39 0.60 -7.83
C GLU A 143 1.37 -0.77 -7.12
N GLU A 144 1.18 -0.78 -5.80
CA GLU A 144 1.01 -1.99 -4.99
C GLU A 144 -0.20 -2.80 -5.45
N LEU A 145 -1.36 -2.14 -5.58
CA LEU A 145 -2.60 -2.77 -6.02
C LEU A 145 -2.51 -3.27 -7.47
N GLU A 146 -1.82 -2.56 -8.36
CA GLU A 146 -1.59 -3.00 -9.73
C GLU A 146 -0.71 -4.25 -9.76
N ALA A 147 0.32 -4.32 -8.93
CA ALA A 147 1.15 -5.52 -8.80
C ALA A 147 0.34 -6.72 -8.27
N ALA A 148 -0.51 -6.55 -7.26
CA ALA A 148 -1.39 -7.60 -6.77
C ALA A 148 -2.39 -8.06 -7.85
N ALA A 149 -2.89 -7.14 -8.66
CA ALA A 149 -3.77 -7.48 -9.78
C ALA A 149 -3.05 -8.24 -10.91
N ASP A 150 -1.81 -7.88 -11.21
CA ASP A 150 -0.99 -8.59 -12.20
C ASP A 150 -0.64 -10.00 -11.70
N ASP A 151 -0.38 -10.18 -10.40
CA ASP A 151 -0.19 -11.48 -9.76
C ASP A 151 -1.43 -12.37 -9.92
N ALA A 152 -2.60 -11.87 -9.54
CA ALA A 152 -3.87 -12.60 -9.71
C ALA A 152 -4.15 -12.95 -11.17
N LYS A 153 -3.85 -12.03 -12.11
CA LYS A 153 -4.01 -12.31 -13.55
C LYS A 153 -3.04 -13.39 -14.05
N ALA A 154 -1.82 -13.43 -13.51
CA ALA A 154 -0.85 -14.49 -13.83
C ALA A 154 -1.35 -15.85 -13.31
N ALA A 155 -1.89 -15.91 -12.09
CA ALA A 155 -2.52 -17.10 -11.54
C ALA A 155 -3.74 -17.55 -12.39
N ILE A 156 -4.60 -16.62 -12.83
CA ILE A 156 -5.74 -16.90 -13.71
C ILE A 156 -5.25 -17.47 -15.04
N ASP A 157 -4.18 -16.92 -15.61
CA ASP A 157 -3.62 -17.44 -16.86
C ASP A 157 -3.00 -18.85 -16.73
N ALA A 158 -2.58 -19.23 -15.55
CA ALA A 158 -2.08 -20.57 -15.23
C ALA A 158 -3.18 -21.64 -15.08
N ASN A 159 -4.46 -21.26 -14.98
CA ASN A 159 -5.59 -22.20 -14.87
C ASN A 159 -5.85 -22.95 -16.18
N ASP A 160 -5.43 -24.22 -16.28
CA ASP A 160 -5.41 -24.99 -17.53
C ASP A 160 -6.77 -25.43 -18.04
N ASN A 161 -7.78 -25.54 -17.16
CA ASN A 161 -9.13 -25.99 -17.53
C ASN A 161 -10.08 -24.84 -17.89
N LEU A 162 -9.69 -23.60 -17.66
CA LEU A 162 -10.46 -22.43 -18.09
C LEU A 162 -10.25 -22.14 -19.58
N THR A 163 -11.34 -21.83 -20.27
CA THR A 163 -11.26 -21.35 -21.67
C THR A 163 -10.67 -19.94 -21.72
N PRO A 164 -10.15 -19.50 -22.88
CA PRO A 164 -9.67 -18.12 -23.05
C PRO A 164 -10.71 -17.06 -22.69
N GLU A 165 -11.99 -17.31 -22.98
CA GLU A 165 -13.09 -16.41 -22.67
C GLU A 165 -13.36 -16.31 -21.18
N GLU A 166 -13.23 -17.43 -20.45
CA GLU A 166 -13.39 -17.46 -18.98
C GLU A 166 -12.22 -16.80 -18.28
N LYS A 167 -10.99 -17.04 -18.74
CA LYS A 167 -9.80 -16.31 -18.24
C LYS A 167 -9.95 -14.81 -18.47
N ALA A 168 -10.41 -14.39 -19.65
CA ALA A 168 -10.68 -12.98 -19.94
C ALA A 168 -11.72 -12.40 -18.99
N ALA A 169 -12.84 -13.08 -18.76
CA ALA A 169 -13.89 -12.63 -17.85
C ALA A 169 -13.40 -12.53 -16.40
N ALA A 170 -12.57 -13.48 -15.94
CA ALA A 170 -11.97 -13.44 -14.61
C ALA A 170 -10.99 -12.25 -14.46
N LYS A 171 -10.15 -12.01 -15.47
CA LYS A 171 -9.25 -10.84 -15.49
C LYS A 171 -10.02 -9.51 -15.56
N ASP A 172 -11.10 -9.44 -16.31
CA ASP A 172 -11.98 -8.26 -16.33
C ASP A 172 -12.62 -8.00 -14.95
N ALA A 173 -12.92 -9.07 -14.19
CA ALA A 173 -13.41 -8.92 -12.81
C ALA A 173 -12.33 -8.38 -11.88
N VAL A 174 -11.08 -8.85 -11.99
CA VAL A 174 -9.92 -8.27 -11.27
C VAL A 174 -9.78 -6.78 -11.59
N ASP A 175 -9.80 -6.42 -12.88
CA ASP A 175 -9.69 -5.01 -13.29
C ASP A 175 -10.82 -4.13 -12.74
N ALA A 176 -12.03 -4.70 -12.61
CA ALA A 176 -13.17 -3.98 -12.02
C ALA A 176 -12.97 -3.73 -10.51
N GLU A 177 -12.38 -4.67 -9.77
CA GLU A 177 -12.06 -4.47 -8.35
C GLU A 177 -10.93 -3.46 -8.16
N VAL A 178 -9.88 -3.52 -9.00
CA VAL A 178 -8.81 -2.49 -9.04
C VAL A 178 -9.39 -1.09 -9.28
N ALA A 179 -10.31 -0.94 -10.24
CA ALA A 179 -10.94 0.35 -10.50
C ALA A 179 -11.69 0.90 -9.28
N LYS A 180 -12.46 0.04 -8.58
CA LYS A 180 -13.17 0.44 -7.34
C LYS A 180 -12.21 0.83 -6.22
N ALA A 181 -11.12 0.08 -6.05
CA ALA A 181 -10.12 0.38 -5.04
C ALA A 181 -9.39 1.69 -5.37
N ASN A 182 -9.03 1.92 -6.64
CA ASN A 182 -8.44 3.18 -7.08
C ASN A 182 -9.37 4.38 -6.82
N ASP A 183 -10.68 4.23 -7.04
CA ASP A 183 -11.66 5.28 -6.70
C ASP A 183 -11.68 5.55 -5.18
N ALA A 184 -11.56 4.51 -4.35
CA ALA A 184 -11.50 4.66 -2.89
C ALA A 184 -10.17 5.31 -2.45
N ILE A 185 -9.02 4.92 -3.02
CA ILE A 185 -7.72 5.54 -2.81
C ILE A 185 -7.77 7.02 -3.19
N ASP A 186 -8.36 7.36 -4.34
CA ASP A 186 -8.50 8.75 -4.80
C ASP A 186 -9.38 9.59 -3.87
N ALA A 187 -10.42 8.99 -3.28
CA ALA A 187 -11.30 9.64 -2.33
C ALA A 187 -10.70 9.81 -0.93
N ALA A 188 -9.67 9.05 -0.57
CA ALA A 188 -9.01 9.14 0.72
C ALA A 188 -8.47 10.55 0.99
N THR A 189 -8.52 10.99 2.23
CA THR A 189 -8.09 12.32 2.67
C THR A 189 -6.88 12.29 3.59
N LYS A 190 -6.43 11.09 3.98
CA LYS A 190 -5.28 10.82 4.88
C LYS A 190 -4.72 9.43 4.66
N ALA A 191 -3.50 9.19 5.13
CA ALA A 191 -2.74 7.97 4.95
C ALA A 191 -3.51 6.70 5.37
N ASP A 192 -4.08 6.65 6.57
CA ASP A 192 -4.81 5.49 7.08
C ASP A 192 -6.04 5.09 6.24
N GLU A 193 -6.65 6.05 5.54
CA GLU A 193 -7.70 5.78 4.56
C GLU A 193 -7.14 5.21 3.25
N VAL A 194 -5.96 5.64 2.84
CA VAL A 194 -5.23 5.08 1.67
C VAL A 194 -4.91 3.61 1.94
N ASP A 195 -4.26 3.32 3.07
CA ASP A 195 -3.89 1.95 3.46
C ASP A 195 -5.10 1.02 3.55
N ALA A 196 -6.19 1.49 4.17
CA ALA A 196 -7.43 0.73 4.27
C ALA A 196 -8.06 0.43 2.90
N ALA A 197 -8.01 1.38 1.97
CA ALA A 197 -8.54 1.22 0.62
C ALA A 197 -7.67 0.24 -0.20
N THR A 198 -6.35 0.30 -0.06
CA THR A 198 -5.39 -0.59 -0.71
C THR A 198 -5.60 -2.03 -0.26
N LEU A 199 -5.58 -2.30 1.04
CA LEU A 199 -5.82 -3.64 1.59
C LEU A 199 -7.21 -4.18 1.21
N ALA A 200 -8.24 -3.33 1.16
CA ALA A 200 -9.57 -3.74 0.70
C ALA A 200 -9.56 -4.15 -0.78
N GLY A 201 -8.80 -3.44 -1.61
CA GLY A 201 -8.60 -3.75 -3.02
C GLY A 201 -7.87 -5.08 -3.22
N GLU A 202 -6.76 -5.29 -2.54
CA GLU A 202 -6.00 -6.54 -2.56
C GLU A 202 -6.86 -7.74 -2.18
N LYS A 203 -7.65 -7.63 -1.11
CA LYS A 203 -8.61 -8.67 -0.70
C LYS A 203 -9.65 -8.95 -1.77
N ALA A 204 -10.15 -7.94 -2.46
CA ALA A 204 -11.13 -8.10 -3.52
C ALA A 204 -10.51 -8.80 -4.74
N VAL A 205 -9.30 -8.42 -5.13
CA VAL A 205 -8.51 -9.04 -6.20
C VAL A 205 -8.24 -10.51 -5.88
N ALA A 206 -7.74 -10.82 -4.68
CA ALA A 206 -7.48 -12.18 -4.22
C ALA A 206 -8.72 -13.10 -4.27
N LYS A 207 -9.89 -12.56 -3.93
CA LYS A 207 -11.15 -13.33 -4.03
C LYS A 207 -11.53 -13.68 -5.47
N GLU A 208 -11.26 -12.82 -6.44
CA GLU A 208 -11.51 -13.14 -7.85
C GLU A 208 -10.50 -14.21 -8.34
N GLU A 209 -9.27 -14.19 -7.87
CA GLU A 209 -8.28 -15.25 -8.12
C GLU A 209 -8.73 -16.60 -7.57
N VAL A 210 -9.08 -16.67 -6.28
CA VAL A 210 -9.61 -17.88 -5.62
C VAL A 210 -10.83 -18.42 -6.37
N LYS A 211 -11.72 -17.55 -6.81
CA LYS A 211 -12.91 -17.93 -7.60
C LYS A 211 -12.53 -18.53 -8.95
N ALA A 212 -11.57 -17.97 -9.66
CA ALA A 212 -11.09 -18.52 -10.93
C ALA A 212 -10.43 -19.90 -10.74
N ALA A 213 -9.61 -20.06 -9.71
CA ALA A 213 -9.02 -21.36 -9.35
C ALA A 213 -10.09 -22.42 -9.01
N ALA A 214 -11.13 -22.01 -8.29
CA ALA A 214 -12.25 -22.90 -7.97
C ALA A 214 -13.03 -23.32 -9.23
N GLU A 215 -13.25 -22.43 -10.19
CA GLU A 215 -13.88 -22.74 -11.47
C GLU A 215 -13.04 -23.71 -12.29
N ASP A 216 -11.71 -23.52 -12.33
CA ASP A 216 -10.75 -24.44 -12.95
C ASP A 216 -10.84 -25.84 -12.34
N ALA A 217 -10.77 -25.93 -11.00
CA ALA A 217 -10.87 -27.19 -10.28
C ALA A 217 -12.20 -27.91 -10.53
N LYS A 218 -13.33 -27.20 -10.54
CA LYS A 218 -14.65 -27.79 -10.83
C LYS A 218 -14.75 -28.34 -12.24
N LYS A 219 -14.14 -27.70 -13.22
CA LYS A 219 -14.06 -28.20 -14.59
C LYS A 219 -13.20 -29.46 -14.71
N ALA A 220 -12.06 -29.48 -14.02
CA ALA A 220 -11.23 -30.68 -13.92
C ALA A 220 -12.03 -31.85 -13.32
N ILE A 221 -12.83 -31.60 -12.27
CA ILE A 221 -13.71 -32.59 -11.68
C ILE A 221 -14.76 -33.09 -12.67
N ASP A 222 -15.41 -32.16 -13.39
CA ASP A 222 -16.45 -32.50 -14.38
C ASP A 222 -15.87 -33.31 -15.57
N ALA A 223 -14.64 -33.05 -15.96
CA ALA A 223 -13.94 -33.76 -17.02
C ALA A 223 -13.42 -35.16 -16.59
N ASN A 224 -13.46 -35.49 -15.30
CA ASN A 224 -12.94 -36.76 -14.81
C ASN A 224 -13.97 -37.89 -15.03
N ASP A 225 -13.76 -38.72 -16.05
CA ASP A 225 -14.62 -39.85 -16.43
C ASP A 225 -14.59 -41.03 -15.42
N ASN A 226 -13.67 -41.04 -14.47
CA ASN A 226 -13.57 -42.08 -13.45
C ASN A 226 -14.49 -41.82 -12.24
N LEU A 227 -15.10 -40.66 -12.13
CA LEU A 227 -15.99 -40.30 -11.04
C LEU A 227 -17.46 -40.42 -11.48
N THR A 228 -18.26 -40.94 -10.59
CA THR A 228 -19.74 -40.89 -10.71
C THR A 228 -20.25 -39.46 -10.50
N ASP A 229 -21.47 -39.17 -10.95
CA ASP A 229 -22.11 -37.84 -10.76
C ASP A 229 -22.17 -37.45 -9.25
N ALA A 230 -22.42 -38.41 -8.37
CA ALA A 230 -22.47 -38.18 -6.92
C ALA A 230 -21.07 -37.83 -6.35
N GLU A 231 -20.02 -38.47 -6.84
CA GLU A 231 -18.63 -38.18 -6.45
C GLU A 231 -18.16 -36.84 -7.00
N LYS A 232 -18.53 -36.51 -8.25
CA LYS A 232 -18.28 -35.18 -8.82
C LYS A 232 -18.96 -34.09 -8.01
N GLN A 233 -20.23 -34.28 -7.63
CA GLN A 233 -20.93 -33.30 -6.82
C GLN A 233 -20.27 -33.14 -5.43
N ALA A 234 -19.95 -34.23 -4.74
CA ALA A 234 -19.27 -34.16 -3.46
C ALA A 234 -17.89 -33.49 -3.54
N ALA A 235 -17.14 -33.70 -4.64
CA ALA A 235 -15.86 -33.05 -4.87
C ALA A 235 -16.04 -31.53 -5.11
N LYS A 236 -17.04 -31.12 -5.89
CA LYS A 236 -17.35 -29.69 -6.11
C LYS A 236 -17.84 -29.01 -4.83
N ASP A 237 -18.64 -29.68 -4.01
CA ASP A 237 -19.06 -29.16 -2.71
C ASP A 237 -17.85 -28.96 -1.76
N ALA A 238 -16.83 -29.82 -1.87
CA ALA A 238 -15.58 -29.66 -1.12
C ALA A 238 -14.78 -28.44 -1.62
N VAL A 239 -14.69 -28.22 -2.94
CA VAL A 239 -14.08 -27.00 -3.50
C VAL A 239 -14.80 -25.76 -2.97
N ASP A 240 -16.13 -25.74 -2.97
CA ASP A 240 -16.90 -24.60 -2.44
C ASP A 240 -16.63 -24.35 -0.95
N ALA A 241 -16.45 -25.42 -0.17
CA ALA A 241 -16.09 -25.29 1.24
C ALA A 241 -14.67 -24.72 1.45
N GLU A 242 -13.70 -25.08 0.60
CA GLU A 242 -12.36 -24.49 0.67
C GLU A 242 -12.36 -23.02 0.23
N VAL A 243 -13.11 -22.65 -0.83
CA VAL A 243 -13.31 -21.25 -1.23
C VAL A 243 -13.90 -20.42 -0.08
N ALA A 244 -14.86 -20.97 0.65
CA ALA A 244 -15.42 -20.26 1.81
C ALA A 244 -14.37 -19.99 2.89
N LYS A 245 -13.52 -21.00 3.19
CA LYS A 245 -12.41 -20.84 4.16
C LYS A 245 -11.35 -19.85 3.69
N ALA A 246 -10.96 -19.91 2.41
CA ALA A 246 -10.02 -18.96 1.83
C ALA A 246 -10.56 -17.53 1.92
N ASN A 247 -11.83 -17.32 1.56
CA ASN A 247 -12.47 -16.01 1.67
C ASN A 247 -12.54 -15.51 3.12
N GLU A 248 -12.81 -16.40 4.11
CA GLU A 248 -12.76 -16.02 5.53
C GLU A 248 -11.35 -15.62 5.97
N ALA A 249 -10.31 -16.32 5.49
CA ALA A 249 -8.91 -15.99 5.79
C ALA A 249 -8.50 -14.67 5.12
N ILE A 250 -8.87 -14.45 3.85
CA ILE A 250 -8.65 -13.18 3.14
C ILE A 250 -9.36 -12.04 3.89
N ASP A 251 -10.61 -12.21 4.32
CA ASP A 251 -11.33 -11.17 5.07
C ASP A 251 -10.65 -10.84 6.41
N ALA A 252 -10.06 -11.84 7.06
CA ALA A 252 -9.36 -11.67 8.34
C ALA A 252 -7.95 -11.07 8.18
N ALA A 253 -7.35 -11.11 7.00
CA ALA A 253 -6.01 -10.58 6.74
C ALA A 253 -5.91 -9.10 7.10
N THR A 254 -4.77 -8.68 7.60
CA THR A 254 -4.48 -7.29 8.01
C THR A 254 -3.37 -6.65 7.19
N LYS A 255 -2.73 -7.40 6.30
CA LYS A 255 -1.63 -6.97 5.43
C LYS A 255 -1.51 -7.86 4.18
N ALA A 256 -0.76 -7.42 3.19
CA ALA A 256 -0.63 -8.06 1.88
C ALA A 256 -0.16 -9.52 1.96
N ASP A 257 0.89 -9.85 2.75
CA ASP A 257 1.42 -11.21 2.87
C ASP A 257 0.40 -12.22 3.45
N GLU A 258 -0.50 -11.75 4.32
CA GLU A 258 -1.59 -12.56 4.86
C GLU A 258 -2.69 -12.79 3.80
N VAL A 259 -2.96 -11.79 2.95
CA VAL A 259 -3.88 -11.93 1.81
C VAL A 259 -3.31 -12.95 0.83
N GLU A 260 -2.04 -12.82 0.44
CA GLU A 260 -1.35 -13.75 -0.46
C GLU A 260 -1.34 -15.19 0.10
N THR A 261 -0.98 -15.34 1.38
CA THR A 261 -0.99 -16.67 2.04
C THR A 261 -2.38 -17.31 2.06
N ALA A 262 -3.44 -16.53 2.15
CA ALA A 262 -4.81 -17.01 2.18
C ALA A 262 -5.35 -17.36 0.78
N THR A 263 -4.70 -16.85 -0.27
CA THR A 263 -5.06 -17.08 -1.68
C THR A 263 -4.46 -18.38 -2.20
N LEU A 264 -3.24 -18.74 -1.76
CA LEU A 264 -2.51 -19.96 -2.13
C LEU A 264 -3.11 -21.23 -1.51
#